data_7c98c789a4eec7ea34a2ecbda5abe1d7
#
_entry.id   7c98c789a4eec7ea34a2ecbda5abe1d7
#
_cell.length_a   1.000
_cell.length_b   1.000
_cell.length_c   1.000
_cell.angle_alpha   90.00
_cell.angle_beta   90.00
_cell.angle_gamma   90.00
#
_symmetry.space_group_name_H-M   'P 1'
#
loop_
_entity.id
_entity.type
_entity.pdbx_description
1 polymer ?
#
loop_
_entity_poly.entity_id
_entity_poly.type
_entity_poly.pdbx_seq_one_letter_code
_entity_poly.pdbx_strand_id
1 'polypeptide(L)'
;MSAQKRPLILLLAGVASIAAGAAAGDGFTRQFPISSCDFKATGGNAYFKLTPKRQLYLSNLRCVQDKECDELEELWITMLPETKTITFDYAGKPRTVQARIMEEFETVDGELDEVSRNFVADCAPMHDVYYFGEHVEDGEGNRLPDSWLAGRNGARPGILMPDRAFLLGSRYYQELADNAKDRAEHTSMGLEVEVPAGVFHNCVEVTETTPLEPGEESFKTYCPGVGIVRDDDLELIAVYQNAESPAAKN
;
A
#
# COMPACT_ATOMS: atom_id res chain seq x y z
N MET A 1 21.23 -46.33 -15.08
CA MET A 1 21.84 -45.66 -16.24
C MET A 1 21.00 -45.95 -17.47
N SER A 2 20.17 -45.04 -17.93
CA SER A 2 19.48 -45.16 -19.22
C SER A 2 19.25 -43.74 -19.74
N ALA A 3 19.92 -43.45 -20.83
CA ALA A 3 19.86 -42.18 -21.52
C ALA A 3 18.61 -42.11 -22.40
N GLN A 4 17.77 -41.15 -22.19
CA GLN A 4 16.56 -40.93 -22.99
C GLN A 4 16.83 -39.90 -24.08
N LYS A 5 16.72 -40.31 -25.33
CA LYS A 5 16.91 -39.52 -26.54
C LYS A 5 15.77 -38.57 -26.77
N ARG A 6 16.09 -37.29 -27.06
CA ARG A 6 15.15 -36.28 -27.50
C ARG A 6 14.80 -36.43 -28.98
N PRO A 7 13.55 -36.29 -29.42
CA PRO A 7 13.21 -36.17 -30.83
C PRO A 7 13.37 -34.73 -31.34
N LEU A 8 13.88 -34.64 -32.54
CA LEU A 8 14.08 -33.46 -33.36
C LEU A 8 12.73 -32.99 -33.88
N ILE A 9 12.33 -31.75 -33.59
CA ILE A 9 11.12 -31.15 -34.15
C ILE A 9 11.49 -30.18 -35.26
N LEU A 10 10.90 -30.46 -36.40
CA LEU A 10 11.04 -29.78 -37.69
C LEU A 10 10.39 -28.35 -37.61
N LEU A 11 11.16 -27.32 -37.97
CA LEU A 11 10.64 -25.95 -38.09
C LEU A 11 9.78 -25.82 -39.38
N LEU A 12 8.51 -25.57 -39.21
CA LEU A 12 7.66 -24.99 -40.26
C LEU A 12 7.66 -23.47 -40.14
N ALA A 13 8.19 -22.79 -41.10
CA ALA A 13 8.15 -21.33 -41.19
C ALA A 13 6.73 -20.88 -41.58
N GLY A 14 5.97 -20.44 -40.59
CA GLY A 14 4.70 -19.76 -40.76
C GLY A 14 4.94 -18.25 -40.85
N VAL A 15 4.48 -17.62 -41.92
CA VAL A 15 4.46 -16.15 -42.07
C VAL A 15 3.48 -15.60 -41.05
N ALA A 16 3.98 -15.05 -39.97
CA ALA A 16 3.16 -14.34 -38.96
C ALA A 16 2.89 -12.92 -39.46
N SER A 17 1.65 -12.65 -39.83
CA SER A 17 1.13 -11.30 -39.98
C SER A 17 1.21 -10.59 -38.62
N ILE A 18 2.05 -9.58 -38.53
CA ILE A 18 2.14 -8.72 -37.36
C ILE A 18 0.91 -7.82 -37.36
N ALA A 19 -0.18 -8.27 -36.73
CA ALA A 19 -1.20 -7.36 -36.26
C ALA A 19 -0.58 -6.63 -35.04
N ALA A 20 -0.33 -5.32 -35.20
CA ALA A 20 -0.01 -4.45 -34.08
C ALA A 20 -1.25 -4.41 -33.16
N GLY A 21 -1.40 -5.41 -32.31
CA GLY A 21 -2.33 -5.37 -31.20
C GLY A 21 -1.86 -4.28 -30.25
N ALA A 22 -2.69 -3.25 -30.04
CA ALA A 22 -2.53 -2.39 -28.89
C ALA A 22 -2.38 -3.31 -27.67
N ALA A 23 -1.29 -3.19 -26.94
CA ALA A 23 -1.11 -3.94 -25.71
C ALA A 23 -2.33 -3.65 -24.83
N ALA A 24 -3.16 -4.66 -24.59
CA ALA A 24 -4.23 -4.54 -23.61
C ALA A 24 -3.54 -4.16 -22.29
N GLY A 25 -3.97 -3.03 -21.71
CA GLY A 25 -3.46 -2.64 -20.39
C GLY A 25 -3.76 -3.77 -19.40
N ASP A 26 -2.98 -3.86 -18.33
CA ASP A 26 -3.13 -4.87 -17.29
C ASP A 26 -4.46 -4.79 -16.49
N GLY A 27 -5.36 -3.89 -16.88
CA GLY A 27 -6.67 -3.68 -16.28
C GLY A 27 -6.65 -2.76 -15.05
N PHE A 28 -5.49 -2.24 -14.66
CA PHE A 28 -5.36 -1.32 -13.52
C PHE A 28 -5.30 0.14 -13.97
N THR A 29 -6.02 1.03 -13.26
CA THR A 29 -6.00 2.48 -13.50
C THR A 29 -4.64 3.06 -13.11
N ARG A 30 -4.03 3.83 -14.04
CA ARG A 30 -2.70 4.46 -13.86
C ARG A 30 -2.74 5.98 -13.99
N GLN A 31 -3.89 6.55 -14.32
CA GLN A 31 -4.05 7.98 -14.52
C GLN A 31 -5.19 8.48 -13.64
N PHE A 32 -4.88 9.46 -12.82
CA PHE A 32 -5.79 9.98 -11.81
C PHE A 32 -6.02 11.48 -12.06
N PRO A 33 -7.19 12.04 -11.66
CA PRO A 33 -7.55 13.43 -11.90
C PRO A 33 -6.85 14.39 -10.92
N ILE A 34 -5.53 14.29 -10.79
CA ILE A 34 -4.68 15.06 -9.86
C ILE A 34 -4.87 16.58 -10.01
N SER A 35 -5.20 17.05 -11.23
CA SER A 35 -5.42 18.49 -11.49
C SER A 35 -6.58 19.09 -10.71
N SER A 36 -7.57 18.30 -10.34
CA SER A 36 -8.75 18.72 -9.55
C SER A 36 -8.55 18.62 -8.04
N CYS A 37 -7.40 18.12 -7.59
CA CYS A 37 -7.09 17.96 -6.18
C CYS A 37 -6.56 19.24 -5.54
N ASP A 38 -7.09 19.60 -4.38
CA ASP A 38 -6.46 20.48 -3.39
C ASP A 38 -5.94 19.59 -2.26
N PHE A 39 -4.66 19.21 -2.36
CA PHE A 39 -4.06 18.25 -1.45
C PHE A 39 -3.88 18.79 -0.05
N LYS A 40 -4.29 18.01 0.95
CA LYS A 40 -4.19 18.33 2.39
C LYS A 40 -3.46 17.21 3.13
N ALA A 41 -2.60 17.60 4.07
CA ALA A 41 -1.94 16.67 4.99
C ALA A 41 -2.85 16.22 6.14
N THR A 42 -4.13 16.59 6.13
CA THR A 42 -5.13 16.22 7.14
C THR A 42 -6.43 15.86 6.46
N GLY A 43 -7.36 15.22 7.16
CA GLY A 43 -8.62 14.75 6.60
C GLY A 43 -8.57 13.25 6.33
N GLY A 44 -8.57 12.89 5.07
CA GLY A 44 -8.75 11.50 4.62
C GLY A 44 -10.23 11.15 4.47
N ASN A 45 -10.55 9.87 4.38
CA ASN A 45 -11.91 9.36 4.14
C ASN A 45 -12.40 8.43 5.26
N ALA A 46 -13.49 7.71 5.02
CA ALA A 46 -14.06 6.80 6.02
C ALA A 46 -13.06 5.70 6.41
N TYR A 47 -12.29 5.19 5.47
CA TYR A 47 -11.40 4.04 5.62
C TYR A 47 -9.94 4.41 5.89
N PHE A 48 -9.55 5.68 5.72
CA PHE A 48 -8.18 6.11 5.90
C PHE A 48 -8.11 7.52 6.50
N LYS A 49 -7.64 7.65 7.76
CA LYS A 49 -7.62 8.90 8.51
C LYS A 49 -6.22 9.50 8.59
N LEU A 50 -6.07 10.77 8.17
CA LEU A 50 -4.81 11.52 8.27
C LEU A 50 -4.74 12.38 9.54
N THR A 51 -5.27 11.90 10.66
CA THR A 51 -5.27 12.62 11.94
C THR A 51 -3.89 12.53 12.60
N PRO A 52 -3.17 13.64 12.80
CA PRO A 52 -1.87 13.62 13.45
C PRO A 52 -1.91 12.96 14.84
N LYS A 53 -0.85 12.21 15.17
CA LYS A 53 -0.69 11.45 16.42
C LYS A 53 -1.73 10.36 16.65
N ARG A 54 -2.47 9.99 15.62
CA ARG A 54 -3.28 8.78 15.64
C ARG A 54 -2.38 7.60 15.32
N GLN A 55 -2.50 6.52 16.11
CA GLN A 55 -1.71 5.30 15.95
C GLN A 55 -2.61 4.07 15.99
N LEU A 56 -2.35 3.14 15.10
CA LEU A 56 -2.90 1.79 15.11
C LEU A 56 -1.80 0.84 15.55
N TYR A 57 -2.15 -0.15 16.35
CA TYR A 57 -1.27 -1.24 16.72
C TYR A 57 -1.90 -2.56 16.28
N LEU A 58 -1.19 -3.27 15.42
CA LEU A 58 -1.57 -4.59 14.90
C LEU A 58 -0.55 -5.64 15.35
N SER A 59 -1.00 -6.89 15.46
CA SER A 59 -0.12 -8.03 15.76
C SER A 59 -0.74 -9.33 15.27
N ASN A 60 0.10 -10.28 14.89
CA ASN A 60 -0.30 -11.66 14.57
C ASN A 60 -0.31 -12.59 15.81
N LEU A 61 -0.36 -12.03 17.02
CA LEU A 61 -0.28 -12.79 18.27
C LEU A 61 -1.27 -13.98 18.34
N ARG A 62 -2.47 -13.83 17.76
CA ARG A 62 -3.45 -14.92 17.70
C ARG A 62 -2.95 -16.07 16.83
N CYS A 63 -2.41 -15.77 15.64
CA CYS A 63 -1.82 -16.74 14.73
C CYS A 63 -0.69 -17.54 15.41
N VAL A 64 0.19 -16.86 16.17
CA VAL A 64 1.27 -17.49 16.94
C VAL A 64 0.72 -18.37 18.07
N GLN A 65 -0.30 -17.91 18.81
CA GLN A 65 -0.94 -18.68 19.88
C GLN A 65 -1.61 -19.96 19.36
N ASP A 66 -2.20 -19.88 18.17
CA ASP A 66 -2.85 -21.02 17.49
C ASP A 66 -1.84 -21.91 16.77
N LYS A 67 -0.56 -21.54 16.75
CA LYS A 67 0.58 -22.22 16.09
C LYS A 67 0.44 -22.32 14.57
N GLU A 68 -0.15 -21.31 13.98
CA GLU A 68 -0.27 -21.12 12.55
C GLU A 68 0.83 -20.21 12.00
N CYS A 69 1.43 -19.36 12.90
CA CYS A 69 2.62 -18.55 12.62
C CYS A 69 3.76 -18.96 13.58
N ASP A 70 5.01 -18.90 13.10
CA ASP A 70 6.21 -19.26 13.86
C ASP A 70 6.80 -18.07 14.62
N GLU A 71 6.69 -16.85 14.08
CA GLU A 71 7.28 -15.61 14.61
C GLU A 71 6.20 -14.61 15.03
N LEU A 72 6.48 -13.82 16.06
CA LEU A 72 5.58 -12.75 16.50
C LEU A 72 5.91 -11.47 15.74
N GLU A 73 4.96 -11.04 14.92
CA GLU A 73 5.03 -9.78 14.19
C GLU A 73 4.14 -8.72 14.85
N GLU A 74 4.67 -7.52 14.94
CA GLU A 74 3.98 -6.37 15.50
C GLU A 74 4.20 -5.13 14.62
N LEU A 75 3.11 -4.40 14.34
CA LEU A 75 3.11 -3.22 13.48
C LEU A 75 2.44 -2.04 14.16
N TRP A 76 3.14 -0.91 14.24
CA TRP A 76 2.60 0.38 14.68
C TRP A 76 2.51 1.34 13.51
N ILE A 77 1.30 1.70 13.09
CA ILE A 77 1.03 2.68 12.05
C ILE A 77 0.72 4.03 12.69
N THR A 78 1.65 4.97 12.61
CA THR A 78 1.54 6.27 13.28
C THR A 78 1.45 7.42 12.27
N MET A 79 0.39 8.22 12.33
CA MET A 79 0.32 9.49 11.61
C MET A 79 1.18 10.53 12.33
N LEU A 80 2.42 10.75 11.87
CA LEU A 80 3.32 11.72 12.49
C LEU A 80 2.75 13.15 12.40
N PRO A 81 3.05 14.03 13.36
CA PRO A 81 2.63 15.44 13.27
C PRO A 81 3.38 16.21 12.17
N GLU A 82 4.52 15.73 11.73
CA GLU A 82 5.35 16.27 10.67
C GLU A 82 4.73 16.05 9.29
N THR A 83 5.16 16.87 8.34
CA THR A 83 4.78 16.76 6.93
C THR A 83 6.03 16.81 6.04
N LYS A 84 5.89 16.23 4.84
CA LYS A 84 6.90 16.26 3.78
C LYS A 84 6.44 17.15 2.63
N THR A 85 7.27 18.11 2.22
CA THR A 85 7.05 18.86 1.00
C THR A 85 7.57 18.05 -0.20
N ILE A 86 6.69 17.75 -1.15
CA ILE A 86 7.01 16.98 -2.35
C ILE A 86 6.63 17.78 -3.58
N THR A 87 7.56 17.91 -4.54
CA THR A 87 7.32 18.55 -5.82
C THR A 87 7.52 17.56 -6.94
N PHE A 88 6.51 17.44 -7.81
CA PHE A 88 6.51 16.55 -8.96
C PHE A 88 5.91 17.26 -10.19
N ASP A 89 6.21 16.78 -11.38
CA ASP A 89 5.59 17.27 -12.60
C ASP A 89 4.26 16.56 -12.85
N TYR A 90 3.23 17.34 -13.21
CA TYR A 90 1.96 16.80 -13.65
C TYR A 90 1.50 17.58 -14.89
N ALA A 91 1.38 16.88 -16.02
CA ALA A 91 0.99 17.46 -17.31
C ALA A 91 1.89 18.64 -17.74
N GLY A 92 3.21 18.53 -17.53
CA GLY A 92 4.21 19.54 -17.87
C GLY A 92 4.22 20.76 -16.95
N LYS A 93 3.62 20.67 -15.77
CA LYS A 93 3.61 21.74 -14.76
C LYS A 93 4.05 21.21 -13.40
N PRO A 94 4.94 21.93 -12.68
CA PRO A 94 5.32 21.55 -11.34
C PRO A 94 4.14 21.72 -10.38
N ARG A 95 3.93 20.72 -9.52
CA ARG A 95 2.98 20.74 -8.43
C ARG A 95 3.70 20.45 -7.13
N THR A 96 3.31 21.14 -6.06
CA THR A 96 3.86 20.94 -4.73
C THR A 96 2.75 20.53 -3.77
N VAL A 97 3.01 19.50 -2.96
CA VAL A 97 2.10 18.94 -1.98
C VAL A 97 2.79 18.93 -0.62
N GLN A 98 2.03 19.24 0.43
CA GLN A 98 2.38 18.94 1.81
C GLN A 98 1.76 17.59 2.16
N ALA A 99 2.54 16.53 2.13
CA ALA A 99 2.10 15.19 2.46
C ALA A 99 2.22 14.94 3.97
N ARG A 100 1.25 14.22 4.56
CA ARG A 100 1.36 13.65 5.90
C ARG A 100 2.40 12.53 5.86
N ILE A 101 3.23 12.43 6.89
CA ILE A 101 4.08 11.26 7.10
C ILE A 101 3.28 10.25 7.92
N MET A 102 3.02 9.11 7.33
CA MET A 102 2.56 7.91 8.01
C MET A 102 3.77 7.02 8.23
N GLU A 103 4.10 6.74 9.47
CA GLU A 103 5.21 5.86 9.82
C GLU A 103 4.66 4.50 10.21
N GLU A 104 5.21 3.47 9.61
CA GLU A 104 5.05 2.08 9.96
C GLU A 104 6.34 1.63 10.62
N PHE A 105 6.21 1.06 11.81
CA PHE A 105 7.31 0.56 12.64
C PHE A 105 7.02 -0.90 12.91
N GLU A 106 7.85 -1.76 12.38
CA GLU A 106 7.65 -3.21 12.40
C GLU A 106 8.70 -3.90 13.26
N THR A 107 8.26 -4.89 14.02
CA THR A 107 9.16 -5.77 14.79
C THR A 107 8.80 -7.22 14.56
N VAL A 108 9.84 -8.07 14.56
CA VAL A 108 9.73 -9.53 14.55
C VAL A 108 10.38 -10.06 15.83
N ASP A 109 9.65 -10.83 16.65
CA ASP A 109 10.06 -11.34 17.96
C ASP A 109 10.63 -10.25 18.90
N GLY A 110 10.13 -9.00 18.74
CA GLY A 110 10.52 -7.83 19.52
C GLY A 110 11.79 -7.11 19.06
N GLU A 111 12.44 -7.59 18.00
CA GLU A 111 13.56 -6.90 17.36
C GLU A 111 13.03 -6.04 16.20
N LEU A 112 13.61 -4.84 16.00
CA LEU A 112 13.23 -3.97 14.91
C LEU A 112 13.57 -4.61 13.57
N ASP A 113 12.56 -4.78 12.72
CA ASP A 113 12.71 -5.30 11.36
C ASP A 113 12.78 -4.16 10.33
N GLU A 114 11.75 -3.31 10.31
CA GLU A 114 11.64 -2.24 9.32
C GLU A 114 11.01 -0.97 9.90
N VAL A 115 11.40 0.17 9.35
CA VAL A 115 10.70 1.44 9.51
C VAL A 115 10.43 2.02 8.15
N SER A 116 9.15 2.11 7.76
CA SER A 116 8.75 2.82 6.56
C SER A 116 8.06 4.16 6.88
N ARG A 117 8.37 5.19 6.09
CA ARG A 117 7.74 6.53 6.18
C ARG A 117 7.07 6.85 4.87
N ASN A 118 5.77 6.68 4.88
CA ASN A 118 4.87 6.80 3.75
C ASN A 118 4.35 8.25 3.65
N PHE A 119 4.35 8.85 2.45
CA PHE A 119 3.96 10.23 2.23
C PHE A 119 2.60 10.30 1.55
N VAL A 120 1.57 10.64 2.32
CA VAL A 120 0.17 10.58 1.89
C VAL A 120 -0.54 11.92 2.00
N ALA A 121 -1.51 12.19 1.13
CA ALA A 121 -2.33 13.39 1.22
C ALA A 121 -3.77 13.14 0.75
N ASP A 122 -4.71 13.81 1.40
CA ASP A 122 -6.13 13.87 1.04
C ASP A 122 -6.34 14.80 -0.16
N CYS A 123 -7.05 14.33 -1.17
CA CYS A 123 -7.47 15.10 -2.33
C CYS A 123 -8.84 15.73 -2.10
N ALA A 124 -8.93 16.89 -1.47
CA ALA A 124 -10.20 17.61 -1.40
C ALA A 124 -10.61 18.14 -2.79
N PRO A 125 -11.89 18.05 -3.20
CA PRO A 125 -13.07 17.62 -2.43
C PRO A 125 -13.42 16.12 -2.61
N MET A 126 -12.59 15.32 -3.27
CA MET A 126 -12.90 13.91 -3.57
C MET A 126 -12.62 12.97 -2.39
N HIS A 127 -11.71 13.36 -1.49
CA HIS A 127 -11.26 12.60 -0.33
C HIS A 127 -10.57 11.26 -0.65
N ASP A 128 -10.11 11.11 -1.91
CA ASP A 128 -9.16 10.04 -2.23
C ASP A 128 -7.83 10.33 -1.52
N VAL A 129 -7.26 9.33 -0.86
CA VAL A 129 -5.94 9.43 -0.26
C VAL A 129 -4.91 9.00 -1.28
N TYR A 130 -4.04 9.93 -1.66
CA TYR A 130 -2.96 9.72 -2.63
C TYR A 130 -1.66 9.37 -1.93
N TYR A 131 -0.86 8.53 -2.60
CA TYR A 131 0.45 8.09 -2.17
C TYR A 131 1.53 8.76 -3.03
N PHE A 132 2.46 9.46 -2.37
CA PHE A 132 3.49 10.26 -3.03
C PHE A 132 4.89 9.69 -2.89
N GLY A 133 5.06 8.58 -2.21
CA GLY A 133 6.34 7.93 -2.01
C GLY A 133 6.55 7.46 -0.58
N GLU A 134 7.65 6.77 -0.41
CA GLU A 134 8.07 6.24 0.88
C GLU A 134 9.59 6.30 1.05
N HIS A 135 10.00 6.20 2.30
CA HIS A 135 11.38 6.01 2.70
C HIS A 135 11.42 4.84 3.66
N VAL A 136 12.03 3.75 3.21
CA VAL A 136 12.10 2.47 3.94
C VAL A 136 13.52 2.26 4.44
N GLU A 137 13.65 1.86 5.70
CA GLU A 137 14.91 1.56 6.38
C GLU A 137 14.77 0.19 7.07
N ASP A 138 15.79 -0.66 6.97
CA ASP A 138 15.86 -1.91 7.74
C ASP A 138 16.11 -1.64 9.24
N GLY A 139 16.10 -2.71 10.06
CA GLY A 139 16.35 -2.62 11.51
C GLY A 139 17.72 -2.05 11.89
N GLU A 140 18.67 -1.98 10.96
CA GLU A 140 19.99 -1.37 11.13
C GLU A 140 20.03 0.11 10.69
N GLY A 141 18.93 0.63 10.11
CA GLY A 141 18.80 1.99 9.58
C GLY A 141 19.39 2.17 8.18
N ASN A 142 19.61 1.07 7.44
CA ASN A 142 20.02 1.16 6.05
C ASN A 142 18.78 1.38 5.17
N ARG A 143 18.89 2.34 4.25
CA ARG A 143 17.82 2.60 3.30
C ARG A 143 17.63 1.43 2.33
N LEU A 144 16.39 0.96 2.21
CA LEU A 144 16.03 -0.15 1.31
C LEU A 144 15.76 0.34 -0.13
N PRO A 145 15.92 -0.58 -1.14
CA PRO A 145 15.83 -0.25 -2.56
C PRO A 145 14.43 0.16 -3.04
N ASP A 146 13.38 -0.27 -2.39
CA ASP A 146 11.97 0.02 -2.67
C ASP A 146 11.56 1.45 -2.32
N SER A 147 12.37 2.17 -1.54
CA SER A 147 12.14 3.59 -1.29
C SER A 147 12.01 4.39 -2.58
N TRP A 148 10.94 5.18 -2.72
CA TRP A 148 10.67 5.99 -3.90
C TRP A 148 10.06 7.35 -3.54
N LEU A 149 10.00 8.28 -4.51
CA LEU A 149 9.40 9.59 -4.30
C LEU A 149 8.85 10.14 -5.62
N ALA A 150 7.60 10.57 -5.61
CA ALA A 150 6.96 11.22 -6.76
C ALA A 150 7.80 12.41 -7.26
N GLY A 151 8.00 12.49 -8.58
CA GLY A 151 8.85 13.48 -9.22
C GLY A 151 10.34 13.12 -9.28
N ARG A 152 10.73 11.96 -8.77
CA ARG A 152 12.08 11.41 -8.91
C ARG A 152 12.07 10.22 -9.87
N ASN A 153 13.05 10.12 -10.75
CA ASN A 153 13.21 8.99 -11.69
C ASN A 153 11.94 8.63 -12.48
N GLY A 154 11.09 9.62 -12.79
CA GLY A 154 9.82 9.38 -13.48
C GLY A 154 8.67 8.88 -12.61
N ALA A 155 8.88 8.67 -11.31
CA ALA A 155 7.84 8.21 -10.38
C ALA A 155 6.69 9.22 -10.26
N ARG A 156 5.48 8.69 -10.15
CA ARG A 156 4.23 9.45 -10.06
C ARG A 156 3.38 8.95 -8.90
N PRO A 157 2.55 9.81 -8.30
CA PRO A 157 1.65 9.39 -7.24
C PRO A 157 0.53 8.49 -7.78
N GLY A 158 0.11 7.52 -6.96
CA GLY A 158 -1.09 6.73 -7.15
C GLY A 158 -2.13 7.01 -6.06
N ILE A 159 -3.15 6.16 -5.96
CA ILE A 159 -4.17 6.23 -4.91
C ILE A 159 -3.93 5.11 -3.90
N LEU A 160 -3.78 5.47 -2.62
CA LEU A 160 -3.69 4.50 -1.54
C LEU A 160 -5.09 4.01 -1.15
N MET A 161 -6.03 4.94 -0.93
CA MET A 161 -7.42 4.61 -0.57
C MET A 161 -8.40 5.59 -1.22
N PRO A 162 -9.26 5.14 -2.15
CA PRO A 162 -10.32 5.95 -2.73
C PRO A 162 -11.48 6.15 -1.75
N ASP A 163 -12.24 7.23 -1.91
CA ASP A 163 -13.42 7.53 -1.10
C ASP A 163 -14.73 7.23 -1.85
N ARG A 164 -14.93 7.91 -2.99
CA ARG A 164 -16.24 7.92 -3.67
C ARG A 164 -16.46 6.76 -4.65
N ALA A 165 -15.40 6.07 -5.01
CA ALA A 165 -15.43 5.00 -5.99
C ALA A 165 -15.03 3.66 -5.39
N PHE A 166 -15.43 3.39 -4.13
CA PHE A 166 -15.24 2.07 -3.56
C PHE A 166 -16.27 1.12 -4.17
N LEU A 167 -15.90 0.52 -5.30
CA LEU A 167 -16.70 -0.42 -6.04
C LEU A 167 -15.95 -1.75 -6.12
N LEU A 168 -16.68 -2.86 -5.93
CA LEU A 168 -16.12 -4.20 -6.15
C LEU A 168 -15.51 -4.32 -7.54
N GLY A 169 -14.28 -4.87 -7.61
CA GLY A 169 -13.53 -5.02 -8.84
C GLY A 169 -12.86 -3.72 -9.33
N SER A 170 -12.89 -2.62 -8.57
CA SER A 170 -12.07 -1.44 -8.86
C SER A 170 -10.60 -1.79 -8.75
N ARG A 171 -9.81 -1.43 -9.77
CA ARG A 171 -8.38 -1.76 -9.90
C ARG A 171 -7.57 -0.51 -10.19
N TYR A 172 -6.54 -0.26 -9.41
CA TYR A 172 -5.71 0.93 -9.57
C TYR A 172 -4.30 0.72 -9.02
N TYR A 173 -3.35 1.55 -9.49
CA TYR A 173 -2.01 1.59 -8.95
C TYR A 173 -1.95 2.49 -7.71
N GLN A 174 -1.35 1.99 -6.66
CA GLN A 174 -1.00 2.74 -5.46
C GLN A 174 0.33 3.45 -5.66
N GLU A 175 1.23 2.82 -6.40
CA GLU A 175 2.58 3.30 -6.69
C GLU A 175 2.91 3.24 -8.19
N LEU A 176 3.62 4.24 -8.66
CA LEU A 176 3.99 4.36 -10.08
C LEU A 176 5.45 4.78 -10.20
N ALA A 177 6.35 3.96 -9.67
CA ALA A 177 7.81 4.07 -9.77
C ALA A 177 8.40 2.83 -10.45
N ASP A 178 9.66 2.88 -10.89
CA ASP A 178 10.29 1.71 -11.54
C ASP A 178 10.55 0.57 -10.55
N ASN A 179 10.81 0.94 -9.30
CA ASN A 179 11.14 0.06 -8.17
C ASN A 179 9.97 -0.17 -7.18
N ALA A 180 8.81 0.47 -7.40
CA ALA A 180 7.61 0.32 -6.57
C ALA A 180 6.37 0.46 -7.45
N LYS A 181 5.54 -0.60 -7.53
CA LYS A 181 4.42 -0.71 -8.48
C LYS A 181 3.19 -1.38 -7.89
N ASP A 182 2.96 -1.17 -6.63
CA ASP A 182 1.86 -1.82 -5.96
C ASP A 182 0.50 -1.39 -6.51
N ARG A 183 -0.39 -2.35 -6.56
CA ARG A 183 -1.72 -2.25 -7.15
C ARG A 183 -2.74 -2.82 -6.20
N ALA A 184 -3.88 -2.19 -6.13
CA ALA A 184 -5.00 -2.61 -5.32
C ALA A 184 -6.20 -3.04 -6.17
N GLU A 185 -6.87 -4.10 -5.74
CA GLU A 185 -8.19 -4.49 -6.20
C GLU A 185 -9.15 -4.56 -5.02
N HIS A 186 -10.34 -3.97 -5.16
CA HIS A 186 -11.41 -4.07 -4.15
C HIS A 186 -12.13 -5.42 -4.31
N THR A 187 -11.87 -6.35 -3.41
CA THR A 187 -12.32 -7.74 -3.51
C THR A 187 -13.57 -8.04 -2.69
N SER A 188 -13.80 -7.33 -1.56
CA SER A 188 -14.98 -7.53 -0.73
C SER A 188 -15.49 -6.21 -0.11
N MET A 189 -16.80 -6.14 0.18
CA MET A 189 -17.47 -5.00 0.80
C MET A 189 -18.53 -5.46 1.79
N GLY A 190 -18.88 -4.57 2.74
CA GLY A 190 -19.96 -4.80 3.70
C GLY A 190 -19.64 -5.91 4.70
N LEU A 191 -18.37 -6.16 4.93
CA LEU A 191 -17.90 -7.19 5.84
C LEU A 191 -18.17 -6.83 7.30
N GLU A 192 -18.44 -7.85 8.11
CA GLU A 192 -18.32 -7.82 9.56
C GLU A 192 -17.01 -8.50 9.93
N VAL A 193 -16.18 -7.83 10.71
CA VAL A 193 -14.82 -8.27 11.04
C VAL A 193 -14.63 -8.22 12.55
N GLU A 194 -14.27 -9.36 13.12
CA GLU A 194 -13.88 -9.48 14.53
C GLU A 194 -12.36 -9.59 14.63
N VAL A 195 -11.76 -8.71 15.45
CA VAL A 195 -10.35 -8.66 15.79
C VAL A 195 -10.22 -8.35 17.30
N PRO A 196 -9.04 -8.47 17.92
CA PRO A 196 -8.88 -8.18 19.35
C PRO A 196 -9.38 -6.79 19.79
N ALA A 197 -9.29 -5.78 18.92
CA ALA A 197 -9.81 -4.43 19.20
C ALA A 197 -11.35 -4.34 19.24
N GLY A 198 -12.09 -5.36 18.75
CA GLY A 198 -13.55 -5.39 18.73
C GLY A 198 -14.15 -5.92 17.43
N VAL A 199 -15.47 -5.71 17.29
CA VAL A 199 -16.23 -6.08 16.08
C VAL A 199 -16.53 -4.83 15.28
N PHE A 200 -16.22 -4.87 13.99
CA PHE A 200 -16.38 -3.77 13.05
C PHE A 200 -17.32 -4.18 11.91
N HIS A 201 -18.08 -3.22 11.41
CA HIS A 201 -19.08 -3.46 10.37
C HIS A 201 -18.84 -2.57 9.14
N ASN A 202 -19.38 -2.98 7.99
CA ASN A 202 -19.24 -2.30 6.72
C ASN A 202 -17.78 -2.15 6.28
N CYS A 203 -16.95 -3.11 6.67
CA CYS A 203 -15.55 -3.15 6.28
C CYS A 203 -15.41 -3.55 4.80
N VAL A 204 -14.26 -3.24 4.25
CA VAL A 204 -13.89 -3.49 2.86
C VAL A 204 -12.56 -4.21 2.84
N GLU A 205 -12.40 -5.13 1.89
CA GLU A 205 -11.15 -5.84 1.67
C GLU A 205 -10.52 -5.40 0.36
N VAL A 206 -9.23 -5.21 0.39
CA VAL A 206 -8.38 -4.85 -0.72
C VAL A 206 -7.34 -5.96 -0.88
N THR A 207 -7.23 -6.52 -2.09
CA THR A 207 -6.11 -7.38 -2.45
C THR A 207 -5.04 -6.51 -3.11
N GLU A 208 -3.83 -6.54 -2.57
CA GLU A 208 -2.69 -5.85 -3.12
C GLU A 208 -1.79 -6.83 -3.87
N THR A 209 -1.23 -6.38 -4.99
CA THR A 209 -0.33 -7.16 -5.84
C THR A 209 0.72 -6.23 -6.43
N THR A 210 1.86 -6.79 -6.83
CA THR A 210 2.85 -6.04 -7.60
C THR A 210 3.27 -6.79 -8.86
N PRO A 211 3.43 -6.12 -10.03
CA PRO A 211 4.00 -6.76 -11.21
C PRO A 211 5.50 -7.03 -11.07
N LEU A 212 6.16 -6.52 -10.02
CA LEU A 212 7.58 -6.76 -9.73
C LEU A 212 7.77 -8.17 -9.15
N GLU A 213 6.78 -8.68 -8.42
CA GLU A 213 6.76 -10.01 -7.80
C GLU A 213 5.49 -10.78 -8.21
N PRO A 214 5.47 -11.35 -9.42
CA PRO A 214 4.27 -12.00 -9.94
C PRO A 214 3.86 -13.24 -9.14
N GLY A 215 2.63 -13.20 -8.61
CA GLY A 215 2.05 -14.29 -7.83
C GLY A 215 2.01 -14.02 -6.34
N GLU A 216 2.68 -12.97 -5.86
CA GLU A 216 2.52 -12.49 -4.48
C GLU A 216 1.24 -11.66 -4.37
N GLU A 217 0.47 -11.90 -3.32
CA GLU A 217 -0.77 -11.21 -2.98
C GLU A 217 -0.79 -10.96 -1.48
N SER A 218 -1.21 -9.75 -1.06
CA SER A 218 -1.53 -9.45 0.33
C SER A 218 -2.97 -8.95 0.47
N PHE A 219 -3.56 -9.15 1.65
CA PHE A 219 -4.97 -8.89 1.91
C PHE A 219 -5.12 -7.89 3.06
N LYS A 220 -5.64 -6.70 2.74
CA LYS A 220 -5.85 -5.65 3.73
C LYS A 220 -7.32 -5.38 3.95
N THR A 221 -7.77 -5.40 5.20
CA THR A 221 -9.15 -5.07 5.54
C THR A 221 -9.23 -3.73 6.25
N TYR A 222 -10.05 -2.83 5.72
CA TYR A 222 -10.27 -1.49 6.25
C TYR A 222 -11.70 -1.34 6.75
N CYS A 223 -11.88 -0.72 7.93
CA CYS A 223 -13.20 -0.48 8.50
C CYS A 223 -13.46 1.02 8.69
N PRO A 224 -14.72 1.49 8.47
CA PRO A 224 -15.04 2.91 8.52
C PRO A 224 -14.82 3.49 9.92
N GLY A 225 -14.17 4.67 9.96
CA GLY A 225 -13.84 5.37 11.20
C GLY A 225 -12.57 4.89 11.90
N VAL A 226 -12.08 3.70 11.54
CA VAL A 226 -10.90 3.07 12.14
C VAL A 226 -9.70 3.12 11.20
N GLY A 227 -9.80 2.58 10.00
CA GLY A 227 -8.72 2.36 9.05
C GLY A 227 -8.47 0.87 8.91
N ILE A 228 -7.22 0.47 8.72
CA ILE A 228 -6.83 -0.93 8.60
C ILE A 228 -7.09 -1.67 9.93
N VAL A 229 -7.73 -2.84 9.84
CA VAL A 229 -8.03 -3.73 10.97
C VAL A 229 -7.43 -5.12 10.78
N ARG A 230 -7.06 -5.47 9.54
CA ARG A 230 -6.24 -6.64 9.20
C ARG A 230 -5.25 -6.28 8.10
N ASP A 231 -4.06 -6.80 8.21
CA ASP A 231 -3.00 -6.80 7.21
C ASP A 231 -2.44 -8.22 7.19
N ASP A 232 -2.89 -9.02 6.23
CA ASP A 232 -2.69 -10.47 6.21
C ASP A 232 -3.04 -11.11 7.58
N ASP A 233 -2.06 -11.66 8.30
CA ASP A 233 -2.23 -12.29 9.60
C ASP A 233 -2.20 -11.29 10.78
N LEU A 234 -1.82 -10.03 10.54
CA LEU A 234 -1.82 -8.99 11.55
C LEU A 234 -3.26 -8.50 11.83
N GLU A 235 -3.67 -8.50 13.08
CA GLU A 235 -4.98 -8.04 13.53
C GLU A 235 -4.87 -6.80 14.41
N LEU A 236 -5.80 -5.87 14.27
CA LEU A 236 -5.84 -4.66 15.09
C LEU A 236 -6.06 -5.01 16.57
N ILE A 237 -5.10 -4.61 17.39
CA ILE A 237 -5.13 -4.77 18.86
C ILE A 237 -5.65 -3.51 19.53
N ALA A 238 -5.23 -2.33 19.08
CA ALA A 238 -5.60 -1.06 19.71
C ALA A 238 -5.50 0.14 18.76
N VAL A 239 -6.27 1.19 19.09
CA VAL A 239 -6.19 2.52 18.47
C VAL A 239 -5.84 3.56 19.52
N TYR A 240 -4.74 4.26 19.34
CA TYR A 240 -4.28 5.30 20.24
C TYR A 240 -4.49 6.69 19.65
N GLN A 241 -4.77 7.66 20.52
CA GLN A 241 -4.79 9.09 20.19
C GLN A 241 -3.66 9.79 20.94
N ASN A 242 -3.07 10.82 20.33
CA ASN A 242 -1.93 11.54 20.88
C ASN A 242 -0.70 10.64 21.15
N ALA A 243 -0.55 9.57 20.38
CA ALA A 243 0.60 8.69 20.46
C ALA A 243 1.86 9.35 19.88
N GLU A 244 3.00 8.90 20.36
CA GLU A 244 4.32 9.17 19.78
C GLU A 244 4.78 7.91 19.05
N SER A 245 5.56 8.11 17.98
CA SER A 245 6.17 7.02 17.24
C SER A 245 7.06 6.16 18.14
N PRO A 246 7.04 4.84 18.03
CA PRO A 246 8.04 3.97 18.66
C PRO A 246 9.46 4.30 18.21
N ALA A 247 9.67 4.67 16.93
CA ALA A 247 10.97 5.05 16.39
C ALA A 247 11.56 6.32 17.06
N ALA A 248 10.75 7.19 17.67
CA ALA A 248 11.23 8.37 18.37
C ALA A 248 11.84 8.05 19.76
N LYS A 249 11.75 6.80 20.22
CA LYS A 249 12.20 6.36 21.56
C LYS A 249 13.50 5.55 21.51
N ASN A 250 13.94 5.20 20.32
CA ASN A 250 15.20 4.52 20.01
C ASN A 250 16.18 5.52 19.38
#